data_e9730d54ca01e7d24adf664592973e6a
#
_entry.id   e9730d54ca01e7d24adf664592973e6a
#
_cell.length_a   1.000
_cell.length_b   1.000
_cell.length_c   1.000
_cell.angle_alpha   90.00
_cell.angle_beta   90.00
_cell.angle_gamma   90.00
#
_symmetry.space_group_name_H-M   'P 1'
#
loop_
_entity.id
_entity.type
_entity.pdbx_description
1 polymer ?
#
loop_
_entity_poly.entity_id
_entity_poly.type
_entity_poly.pdbx_seq_one_letter_code
_entity_poly.pdbx_strand_id
1 'polypeptide(L)'
;MAFITVGKENSADIQLYYEDRGSGKPVVLIHGWPLNGGSWERQSAMLLASGFRVITYDRRGFGRSSAPDAGYDYDTFAHDLSKIIDTLSLKDAAIVGFSMGGGEVARYMGKYSGKGVAKCAFISSIAPALRKDGNNPEGVDPSVFEGIKAGIEKDRFAFLEGLFKDFYNADKTGISAEALRNSWTVAAGASYSATLRCVDAWLEDFRPDVKQIKVPTLVVHGDSDRIVPFEVAGKRMPEFVKDAKVHVVKNAPHGLLWTHATEVNHALLEFLR
;
A
#
# COMPACT_ATOMS: atom_id res chain seq x y z
N MET A 1 -18.64 -2.36 14.28
CA MET A 1 -17.26 -2.25 13.80
C MET A 1 -16.65 -3.64 13.88
N ALA A 2 -15.98 -4.08 12.85
CA ALA A 2 -15.43 -5.44 12.81
C ALA A 2 -13.91 -5.39 13.02
N PHE A 3 -13.43 -6.33 13.84
CA PHE A 3 -11.99 -6.46 14.14
C PHE A 3 -11.56 -7.91 14.01
N ILE A 4 -10.31 -8.11 13.58
CA ILE A 4 -9.64 -9.40 13.52
C ILE A 4 -8.46 -9.36 14.49
N THR A 5 -8.38 -10.32 15.42
CA THR A 5 -7.22 -10.49 16.29
C THR A 5 -6.08 -11.15 15.51
N VAL A 6 -4.93 -10.48 15.45
CA VAL A 6 -3.75 -10.94 14.70
C VAL A 6 -2.56 -11.30 15.57
N GLY A 7 -2.65 -11.03 16.88
CA GLY A 7 -1.60 -11.33 17.83
C GLY A 7 -1.88 -10.75 19.21
N LYS A 8 -0.84 -10.69 20.02
CA LYS A 8 -0.89 -10.09 21.35
C LYS A 8 0.37 -9.27 21.62
N GLU A 9 0.19 -8.22 22.41
CA GLU A 9 1.27 -7.50 23.05
C GLU A 9 0.98 -7.48 24.54
N ASN A 10 1.86 -8.09 25.33
CA ASN A 10 1.61 -8.37 26.75
C ASN A 10 0.28 -9.14 26.93
N SER A 11 -0.67 -8.58 27.66
CA SER A 11 -2.03 -9.16 27.89
C SER A 11 -3.10 -8.66 26.91
N ALA A 12 -2.78 -7.67 26.06
CA ALA A 12 -3.73 -7.06 25.14
C ALA A 12 -3.71 -7.73 23.76
N ASP A 13 -4.88 -7.94 23.16
CA ASP A 13 -5.00 -8.40 21.78
C ASP A 13 -4.61 -7.28 20.81
N ILE A 14 -3.83 -7.63 19.80
CA ILE A 14 -3.60 -6.77 18.63
C ILE A 14 -4.71 -7.04 17.64
N GLN A 15 -5.53 -6.03 17.40
CA GLN A 15 -6.70 -6.11 16.55
C GLN A 15 -6.58 -5.19 15.34
N LEU A 16 -6.91 -5.70 14.16
CA LEU A 16 -7.04 -4.92 12.95
C LEU A 16 -8.49 -4.59 12.69
N TYR A 17 -8.79 -3.31 12.51
CA TYR A 17 -10.07 -2.86 12.00
C TYR A 17 -10.19 -3.18 10.51
N TYR A 18 -11.34 -3.70 10.09
CA TYR A 18 -11.63 -3.93 8.67
C TYR A 18 -13.07 -3.58 8.33
N GLU A 19 -13.29 -3.35 7.03
CA GLU A 19 -14.60 -3.25 6.42
C GLU A 19 -14.72 -4.33 5.35
N ASP A 20 -15.87 -5.01 5.32
CA ASP A 20 -16.20 -6.08 4.37
C ASP A 20 -17.58 -5.77 3.80
N ARG A 21 -17.62 -5.36 2.55
CA ARG A 21 -18.81 -4.83 1.90
C ARG A 21 -19.05 -5.47 0.54
N GLY A 22 -20.33 -5.57 0.14
CA GLY A 22 -20.74 -6.15 -1.14
C GLY A 22 -20.71 -7.68 -1.11
N SER A 23 -20.84 -8.26 -2.30
CA SER A 23 -20.83 -9.70 -2.54
C SER A 23 -20.13 -9.99 -3.88
N GLY A 24 -19.78 -11.24 -4.14
CA GLY A 24 -19.09 -11.62 -5.37
C GLY A 24 -17.60 -11.87 -5.17
N LYS A 25 -16.78 -11.73 -6.21
CA LYS A 25 -15.34 -11.99 -6.12
C LYS A 25 -14.68 -11.04 -5.12
N PRO A 26 -13.91 -11.56 -4.14
CA PRO A 26 -13.30 -10.71 -3.12
C PRO A 26 -12.09 -9.95 -3.65
N VAL A 27 -12.02 -8.66 -3.27
CA VAL A 27 -10.89 -7.76 -3.52
C VAL A 27 -10.43 -7.18 -2.20
N VAL A 28 -9.20 -7.44 -1.80
CA VAL A 28 -8.57 -6.89 -0.59
C VAL A 28 -7.73 -5.69 -0.99
N LEU A 29 -8.03 -4.53 -0.44
CA LEU A 29 -7.36 -3.26 -0.72
C LEU A 29 -6.45 -2.87 0.45
N ILE A 30 -5.15 -2.83 0.21
CA ILE A 30 -4.09 -2.65 1.19
C ILE A 30 -3.51 -1.25 1.08
N HIS A 31 -3.74 -0.40 2.08
CA HIS A 31 -3.39 1.01 2.04
C HIS A 31 -1.88 1.28 2.12
N GLY A 32 -1.46 2.45 1.61
CA GLY A 32 -0.12 2.99 1.74
C GLY A 32 0.13 3.73 3.07
N TRP A 33 1.39 4.04 3.34
CA TRP A 33 1.80 4.88 4.45
C TRP A 33 1.58 6.37 4.12
N PRO A 34 1.23 7.21 5.07
CA PRO A 34 0.79 6.92 6.43
C PRO A 34 -0.75 6.95 6.56
N LEU A 35 -1.44 6.43 5.56
CA LEU A 35 -2.90 6.48 5.43
C LEU A 35 -3.58 5.28 6.16
N ASN A 36 -4.85 5.04 5.84
CA ASN A 36 -5.65 3.92 6.33
C ASN A 36 -6.56 3.39 5.22
N GLY A 37 -7.41 2.42 5.52
CA GLY A 37 -8.34 1.82 4.57
C GLY A 37 -9.27 2.81 3.86
N GLY A 38 -9.56 3.96 4.47
CA GLY A 38 -10.38 5.03 3.88
C GLY A 38 -9.76 5.67 2.65
N SER A 39 -8.44 5.56 2.44
CA SER A 39 -7.77 6.07 1.24
C SER A 39 -8.25 5.44 -0.07
N TRP A 40 -8.94 4.31 0.02
CA TRP A 40 -9.51 3.56 -1.09
C TRP A 40 -10.95 3.95 -1.45
N GLU A 41 -11.50 5.05 -0.93
CA GLU A 41 -12.91 5.39 -1.06
C GLU A 41 -13.42 5.38 -2.51
N ARG A 42 -12.65 5.95 -3.46
CA ARG A 42 -13.03 6.03 -4.88
C ARG A 42 -12.97 4.66 -5.58
N GLN A 43 -12.00 3.84 -5.24
CA GLN A 43 -11.84 2.49 -5.78
C GLN A 43 -12.87 1.55 -5.18
N SER A 44 -13.12 1.64 -3.86
CA SER A 44 -14.14 0.86 -3.18
C SER A 44 -15.53 1.13 -3.74
N ALA A 45 -15.88 2.40 -3.96
CA ALA A 45 -17.18 2.77 -4.54
C ALA A 45 -17.38 2.14 -5.93
N MET A 46 -16.35 2.23 -6.80
CA MET A 46 -16.39 1.66 -8.15
C MET A 46 -16.50 0.12 -8.12
N LEU A 47 -15.70 -0.54 -7.29
CA LEU A 47 -15.70 -2.00 -7.19
C LEU A 47 -17.03 -2.54 -6.65
N LEU A 48 -17.60 -1.90 -5.62
CA LEU A 48 -18.93 -2.24 -5.10
C LEU A 48 -20.01 -2.09 -6.16
N ALA A 49 -20.01 -0.97 -6.89
CA ALA A 49 -20.95 -0.74 -8.00
C ALA A 49 -20.78 -1.75 -9.14
N SER A 50 -19.59 -2.37 -9.24
CA SER A 50 -19.26 -3.40 -10.24
C SER A 50 -19.50 -4.83 -9.75
N GLY A 51 -20.09 -5.01 -8.55
CA GLY A 51 -20.50 -6.31 -8.02
C GLY A 51 -19.39 -7.10 -7.32
N PHE A 52 -18.30 -6.47 -6.93
CA PHE A 52 -17.24 -7.12 -6.13
C PHE A 52 -17.57 -7.07 -4.63
N ARG A 53 -17.04 -8.06 -3.88
CA ARG A 53 -16.91 -7.98 -2.42
C ARG A 53 -15.60 -7.26 -2.11
N VAL A 54 -15.67 -6.13 -1.43
CA VAL A 54 -14.53 -5.25 -1.16
C VAL A 54 -14.17 -5.32 0.32
N ILE A 55 -12.93 -5.70 0.60
CA ILE A 55 -12.35 -5.74 1.92
C ILE A 55 -11.28 -4.65 2.01
N THR A 56 -11.42 -3.72 2.96
CA THR A 56 -10.37 -2.78 3.35
C THR A 56 -10.03 -3.01 4.81
N TYR A 57 -8.80 -2.76 5.21
CA TYR A 57 -8.41 -2.81 6.61
C TYR A 57 -7.40 -1.72 6.92
N ASP A 58 -7.32 -1.36 8.19
CA ASP A 58 -6.28 -0.49 8.72
C ASP A 58 -5.13 -1.37 9.22
N ARG A 59 -3.93 -1.15 8.70
CA ARG A 59 -2.72 -1.86 9.19
C ARG A 59 -2.48 -1.49 10.66
N ARG A 60 -1.85 -2.37 11.44
CA ARG A 60 -1.41 -2.06 12.81
C ARG A 60 -0.70 -0.70 12.86
N GLY A 61 -0.99 0.09 13.89
CA GLY A 61 -0.46 1.44 14.07
C GLY A 61 -1.15 2.53 13.26
N PHE A 62 -2.13 2.20 12.42
CA PHE A 62 -2.85 3.13 11.56
C PHE A 62 -4.37 3.06 11.77
N GLY A 63 -5.03 4.19 11.52
CA GLY A 63 -6.48 4.28 11.56
C GLY A 63 -7.10 3.84 12.89
N ARG A 64 -7.96 2.81 12.83
CA ARG A 64 -8.70 2.27 13.98
C ARG A 64 -8.10 0.99 14.54
N SER A 65 -7.01 0.50 13.96
CA SER A 65 -6.33 -0.71 14.41
C SER A 65 -5.49 -0.45 15.65
N SER A 66 -5.17 -1.52 16.40
CA SER A 66 -4.25 -1.45 17.52
C SER A 66 -2.88 -0.88 17.09
N ALA A 67 -2.26 -0.13 17.99
CA ALA A 67 -0.95 0.48 17.80
C ALA A 67 0.08 -0.13 18.76
N PRO A 68 0.54 -1.37 18.52
CA PRO A 68 1.57 -2.01 19.34
C PRO A 68 2.90 -1.27 19.22
N ASP A 69 3.83 -1.53 20.16
CA ASP A 69 5.16 -0.93 20.06
C ASP A 69 6.05 -1.59 19.00
N ALA A 70 5.78 -2.85 18.62
CA ALA A 70 6.60 -3.62 17.69
C ALA A 70 5.79 -4.25 16.53
N GLY A 71 6.50 -4.91 15.60
CA GLY A 71 5.89 -5.62 14.48
C GLY A 71 5.61 -4.72 13.28
N TYR A 72 6.45 -3.73 13.06
CA TYR A 72 6.40 -2.85 11.88
C TYR A 72 7.40 -3.30 10.82
N ASP A 73 7.29 -4.56 10.43
CA ASP A 73 8.07 -5.24 9.39
C ASP A 73 7.15 -6.03 8.44
N TYR A 74 7.63 -6.36 7.25
CA TYR A 74 6.79 -7.00 6.24
C TYR A 74 6.45 -8.45 6.54
N ASP A 75 7.24 -9.16 7.34
CA ASP A 75 6.89 -10.50 7.77
C ASP A 75 5.66 -10.48 8.67
N THR A 76 5.59 -9.50 9.55
CA THR A 76 4.45 -9.26 10.43
C THR A 76 3.23 -8.77 9.64
N PHE A 77 3.40 -7.83 8.69
CA PHE A 77 2.28 -7.35 7.87
C PHE A 77 1.68 -8.47 7.00
N ALA A 78 2.53 -9.28 6.37
CA ALA A 78 2.06 -10.45 5.60
C ALA A 78 1.37 -11.50 6.49
N HIS A 79 1.81 -11.67 7.75
CA HIS A 79 1.10 -12.51 8.73
C HIS A 79 -0.28 -11.93 9.04
N ASP A 80 -0.38 -10.64 9.27
CA ASP A 80 -1.66 -9.96 9.51
C ASP A 80 -2.62 -10.14 8.33
N LEU A 81 -2.13 -9.96 7.10
CA LEU A 81 -2.92 -10.22 5.89
C LEU A 81 -3.35 -11.69 5.82
N SER A 82 -2.49 -12.65 6.21
CA SER A 82 -2.87 -14.06 6.25
C SER A 82 -4.04 -14.32 7.20
N LYS A 83 -4.08 -13.64 8.36
CA LYS A 83 -5.18 -13.72 9.31
C LYS A 83 -6.48 -13.17 8.74
N ILE A 84 -6.42 -12.08 7.97
CA ILE A 84 -7.59 -11.52 7.29
C ILE A 84 -8.14 -12.53 6.27
N ILE A 85 -7.27 -13.07 5.41
CA ILE A 85 -7.66 -14.04 4.37
C ILE A 85 -8.27 -15.30 4.99
N ASP A 86 -7.65 -15.85 6.06
CA ASP A 86 -8.13 -17.06 6.73
C ASP A 86 -9.44 -16.82 7.49
N THR A 87 -9.53 -15.74 8.28
CA THR A 87 -10.71 -15.42 9.08
C THR A 87 -11.94 -15.17 8.21
N LEU A 88 -11.78 -14.46 7.10
CA LEU A 88 -12.86 -14.17 6.15
C LEU A 88 -13.06 -15.29 5.13
N SER A 89 -12.31 -16.40 5.25
CA SER A 89 -12.36 -17.56 4.36
C SER A 89 -12.27 -17.17 2.87
N LEU A 90 -11.38 -16.21 2.55
CA LEU A 90 -11.26 -15.69 1.19
C LEU A 90 -10.66 -16.75 0.26
N LYS A 91 -11.30 -16.94 -0.89
CA LYS A 91 -10.85 -17.81 -1.98
C LYS A 91 -10.86 -17.02 -3.27
N ASP A 92 -9.88 -17.29 -4.12
CA ASP A 92 -9.73 -16.65 -5.43
C ASP A 92 -9.77 -15.10 -5.36
N ALA A 93 -9.26 -14.55 -4.25
CA ALA A 93 -9.24 -13.12 -4.00
C ALA A 93 -8.26 -12.40 -4.93
N ALA A 94 -8.57 -11.16 -5.27
CA ALA A 94 -7.56 -10.22 -5.73
C ALA A 94 -7.02 -9.42 -4.55
N ILE A 95 -5.70 -9.29 -4.45
CA ILE A 95 -5.06 -8.41 -3.47
C ILE A 95 -4.43 -7.22 -4.19
N VAL A 96 -4.73 -6.01 -3.74
CA VAL A 96 -4.30 -4.76 -4.38
C VAL A 96 -3.57 -3.91 -3.36
N GLY A 97 -2.29 -3.68 -3.57
CA GLY A 97 -1.45 -2.89 -2.65
C GLY A 97 -1.07 -1.54 -3.22
N PHE A 98 -1.31 -0.48 -2.44
CA PHE A 98 -0.87 0.87 -2.77
C PHE A 98 0.40 1.22 -2.01
N SER A 99 1.43 1.73 -2.72
CA SER A 99 2.66 2.22 -2.12
C SER A 99 3.30 1.15 -1.19
N MET A 100 3.44 1.45 0.10
CA MET A 100 3.86 0.49 1.14
C MET A 100 3.02 -0.80 1.12
N GLY A 101 1.73 -0.72 0.80
CA GLY A 101 0.85 -1.90 0.69
C GLY A 101 1.28 -2.88 -0.41
N GLY A 102 2.00 -2.39 -1.43
CA GLY A 102 2.58 -3.27 -2.45
C GLY A 102 3.71 -4.15 -1.92
N GLY A 103 4.50 -3.68 -0.97
CA GLY A 103 5.47 -4.53 -0.27
C GLY A 103 4.80 -5.65 0.53
N GLU A 104 3.64 -5.37 1.13
CA GLU A 104 2.83 -6.37 1.83
C GLU A 104 2.26 -7.43 0.87
N VAL A 105 1.75 -7.00 -0.31
CA VAL A 105 1.38 -7.92 -1.39
C VAL A 105 2.56 -8.81 -1.77
N ALA A 106 3.73 -8.21 -2.04
CA ALA A 106 4.93 -8.96 -2.44
C ALA A 106 5.31 -10.01 -1.38
N ARG A 107 5.45 -9.61 -0.11
CA ARG A 107 5.83 -10.50 0.99
C ARG A 107 4.79 -11.59 1.21
N TYR A 108 3.50 -11.29 1.09
CA TYR A 108 2.46 -12.32 1.19
C TYR A 108 2.57 -13.35 0.07
N MET A 109 2.74 -12.90 -1.16
CA MET A 109 2.90 -13.80 -2.31
C MET A 109 4.14 -14.68 -2.20
N GLY A 110 5.25 -14.14 -1.70
CA GLY A 110 6.48 -14.90 -1.48
C GLY A 110 6.35 -15.89 -0.32
N LYS A 111 6.00 -15.39 0.86
CA LYS A 111 6.05 -16.18 2.12
C LYS A 111 4.89 -17.16 2.28
N TYR A 112 3.69 -16.80 1.80
CA TYR A 112 2.48 -17.63 1.89
C TYR A 112 2.08 -18.28 0.57
N SER A 113 2.95 -18.19 -0.46
CA SER A 113 2.73 -18.74 -1.80
C SER A 113 1.39 -18.31 -2.41
N GLY A 114 0.92 -17.12 -2.05
CA GLY A 114 -0.35 -16.57 -2.53
C GLY A 114 -1.59 -17.38 -2.15
N LYS A 115 -1.59 -18.07 -1.00
CA LYS A 115 -2.76 -18.85 -0.52
C LYS A 115 -4.04 -18.01 -0.58
N GLY A 116 -5.06 -18.48 -1.28
CA GLY A 116 -6.36 -17.81 -1.42
C GLY A 116 -6.38 -16.68 -2.44
N VAL A 117 -5.28 -16.41 -3.16
CA VAL A 117 -5.13 -15.30 -4.10
C VAL A 117 -5.11 -15.79 -5.54
N ALA A 118 -5.94 -15.19 -6.39
CA ALA A 118 -6.00 -15.47 -7.83
C ALA A 118 -5.39 -14.36 -8.71
N LYS A 119 -5.32 -13.14 -8.21
CA LYS A 119 -4.75 -11.97 -8.91
C LYS A 119 -4.07 -11.04 -7.92
N CYS A 120 -3.03 -10.32 -8.33
CA CYS A 120 -2.46 -9.25 -7.51
C CYS A 120 -2.19 -7.98 -8.32
N ALA A 121 -2.31 -6.83 -7.66
CA ALA A 121 -2.01 -5.56 -8.27
C ALA A 121 -1.16 -4.66 -7.35
N PHE A 122 -0.25 -3.93 -7.98
CA PHE A 122 0.72 -3.03 -7.35
C PHE A 122 0.46 -1.62 -7.87
N ILE A 123 0.02 -0.71 -7.00
CA ILE A 123 -0.28 0.67 -7.39
C ILE A 123 0.71 1.61 -6.72
N SER A 124 1.48 2.38 -7.51
CA SER A 124 2.57 3.24 -7.03
C SER A 124 3.41 2.55 -5.93
N SER A 125 3.68 1.26 -6.14
CA SER A 125 4.24 0.34 -5.14
C SER A 125 5.73 0.56 -4.93
N ILE A 126 6.21 0.30 -3.71
CA ILE A 126 7.63 0.30 -3.36
C ILE A 126 8.39 -0.94 -3.87
N ALA A 127 7.66 -2.00 -4.28
CA ALA A 127 8.29 -3.18 -4.88
C ALA A 127 8.83 -2.85 -6.31
N PRO A 128 9.90 -3.52 -6.76
CA PRO A 128 10.54 -4.68 -6.17
C PRO A 128 11.62 -4.36 -5.12
N ALA A 129 12.21 -3.17 -5.11
CA ALA A 129 13.19 -2.72 -4.11
C ALA A 129 13.44 -1.22 -4.27
N LEU A 130 13.36 -0.46 -3.18
CA LEU A 130 13.61 0.99 -3.20
C LEU A 130 15.06 1.36 -2.91
N ARG A 131 15.68 0.70 -1.93
CA ARG A 131 16.99 1.10 -1.42
C ARG A 131 18.07 0.93 -2.47
N LYS A 132 18.87 1.98 -2.67
CA LYS A 132 20.12 1.91 -3.44
C LYS A 132 21.20 1.19 -2.63
N ASP A 133 21.77 0.17 -3.25
CA ASP A 133 22.93 -0.57 -2.74
C ASP A 133 23.71 -1.21 -3.90
N GLY A 134 24.75 -1.99 -3.60
CA GLY A 134 25.57 -2.67 -4.62
C GLY A 134 24.77 -3.63 -5.51
N ASN A 135 23.63 -4.15 -5.04
CA ASN A 135 22.74 -5.04 -5.79
C ASN A 135 21.54 -4.31 -6.41
N ASN A 136 21.35 -3.04 -6.08
CA ASN A 136 20.26 -2.18 -6.58
C ASN A 136 20.78 -0.75 -6.87
N PRO A 137 21.66 -0.57 -7.85
CA PRO A 137 22.31 0.71 -8.14
C PRO A 137 21.33 1.81 -8.59
N GLU A 138 20.16 1.42 -9.13
CA GLU A 138 19.09 2.33 -9.59
C GLU A 138 18.18 2.80 -8.45
N GLY A 139 18.36 2.26 -7.24
CA GLY A 139 17.51 2.57 -6.10
C GLY A 139 17.65 4.01 -5.60
N VAL A 140 16.81 4.37 -4.65
CA VAL A 140 16.81 5.66 -3.96
C VAL A 140 17.94 5.67 -2.93
N ASP A 141 18.69 6.78 -2.88
CA ASP A 141 19.78 6.94 -1.94
C ASP A 141 19.31 6.81 -0.48
N PRO A 142 20.02 6.03 0.37
CA PRO A 142 19.65 5.85 1.77
C PRO A 142 19.48 7.14 2.57
N SER A 143 20.19 8.20 2.21
CA SER A 143 20.08 9.51 2.88
C SER A 143 18.68 10.13 2.80
N VAL A 144 17.91 9.79 1.77
CA VAL A 144 16.51 10.23 1.62
C VAL A 144 15.66 9.67 2.78
N PHE A 145 15.83 8.39 3.10
CA PHE A 145 15.07 7.74 4.18
C PHE A 145 15.49 8.24 5.57
N GLU A 146 16.79 8.50 5.76
CA GLU A 146 17.28 9.14 6.99
C GLU A 146 16.72 10.55 7.14
N GLY A 147 16.63 11.31 6.05
CA GLY A 147 15.98 12.62 6.04
C GLY A 147 14.49 12.56 6.40
N ILE A 148 13.76 11.55 5.93
CA ILE A 148 12.37 11.30 6.30
C ILE A 148 12.24 11.03 7.80
N LYS A 149 13.07 10.13 8.36
CA LYS A 149 13.07 9.83 9.80
C LYS A 149 13.37 11.07 10.63
N ALA A 150 14.42 11.81 10.29
CA ALA A 150 14.77 13.06 10.96
C ALA A 150 13.65 14.11 10.90
N GLY A 151 12.95 14.22 9.78
CA GLY A 151 11.77 15.09 9.64
C GLY A 151 10.64 14.69 10.57
N ILE A 152 10.33 13.37 10.65
CA ILE A 152 9.31 12.82 11.55
C ILE A 152 9.69 13.07 13.03
N GLU A 153 10.92 12.83 13.40
CA GLU A 153 11.42 13.01 14.77
C GLU A 153 11.41 14.46 15.20
N LYS A 154 11.74 15.39 14.29
CA LYS A 154 11.76 16.82 14.55
C LYS A 154 10.36 17.39 14.74
N ASP A 155 9.46 17.16 13.80
CA ASP A 155 8.06 17.59 13.84
C ASP A 155 7.27 16.78 12.80
N ARG A 156 6.66 15.69 13.26
CA ARG A 156 5.88 14.79 12.40
C ARG A 156 4.76 15.50 11.64
N PHE A 157 4.10 16.44 12.29
CA PHE A 157 2.92 17.10 11.70
C PHE A 157 3.31 18.09 10.61
N ALA A 158 4.37 18.84 10.81
CA ALA A 158 4.92 19.72 9.78
C ALA A 158 5.51 18.91 8.61
N PHE A 159 6.20 17.80 8.92
CA PHE A 159 6.71 16.86 7.90
C PHE A 159 5.57 16.34 7.01
N LEU A 160 4.46 15.89 7.60
CA LEU A 160 3.30 15.36 6.87
C LEU A 160 2.65 16.43 5.97
N GLU A 161 2.63 17.69 6.40
CA GLU A 161 2.13 18.78 5.55
C GLU A 161 2.97 18.94 4.28
N GLY A 162 4.29 18.95 4.42
CA GLY A 162 5.21 19.00 3.28
C GLY A 162 5.08 17.78 2.36
N LEU A 163 5.03 16.59 2.98
CA LEU A 163 4.89 15.32 2.27
C LEU A 163 3.67 15.31 1.33
N PHE A 164 2.50 15.73 1.79
CA PHE A 164 1.28 15.67 0.97
C PHE A 164 1.28 16.66 -0.19
N LYS A 165 2.08 17.71 -0.15
CA LYS A 165 2.30 18.56 -1.33
C LYS A 165 2.97 17.82 -2.47
N ASP A 166 4.00 17.03 -2.15
CA ASP A 166 4.70 16.18 -3.14
C ASP A 166 3.92 14.89 -3.46
N PHE A 167 3.25 14.31 -2.48
CA PHE A 167 2.42 13.12 -2.64
C PHE A 167 1.35 13.29 -3.72
N TYR A 168 0.78 14.49 -3.82
CA TYR A 168 -0.26 14.84 -4.79
C TYR A 168 0.26 15.70 -5.94
N ASN A 169 1.53 16.11 -5.98
CA ASN A 169 2.03 17.16 -6.88
C ASN A 169 1.09 18.36 -6.86
N ALA A 170 0.85 18.92 -5.66
CA ALA A 170 -0.19 19.93 -5.42
C ALA A 170 -0.01 21.18 -6.28
N ASP A 171 1.22 21.47 -6.70
CA ASP A 171 1.58 22.52 -7.65
C ASP A 171 1.04 22.30 -9.07
N LYS A 172 0.64 21.07 -9.43
CA LYS A 172 0.26 20.70 -10.81
C LYS A 172 -1.14 20.08 -10.93
N THR A 173 -1.61 19.37 -9.91
CA THR A 173 -2.82 18.55 -10.01
C THR A 173 -4.11 19.28 -9.71
N GLY A 174 -4.04 20.49 -9.15
CA GLY A 174 -5.24 21.23 -8.72
C GLY A 174 -6.01 20.54 -7.60
N ILE A 175 -5.34 19.68 -6.81
CA ILE A 175 -5.97 19.05 -5.65
C ILE A 175 -6.49 20.09 -4.68
N SER A 176 -7.69 19.89 -4.11
CA SER A 176 -8.29 20.84 -3.17
C SER A 176 -7.55 20.87 -1.82
N ALA A 177 -7.58 22.02 -1.14
CA ALA A 177 -7.05 22.18 0.20
C ALA A 177 -7.73 21.22 1.20
N GLU A 178 -9.01 20.92 0.98
CA GLU A 178 -9.79 19.99 1.81
C GLU A 178 -9.29 18.55 1.66
N ALA A 179 -8.97 18.11 0.44
CA ALA A 179 -8.40 16.78 0.21
C ALA A 179 -7.01 16.64 0.83
N LEU A 180 -6.16 17.66 0.71
CA LEU A 180 -4.86 17.71 1.41
C LEU A 180 -5.05 17.65 2.93
N ARG A 181 -5.96 18.44 3.48
CA ARG A 181 -6.27 18.45 4.92
C ARG A 181 -6.82 17.10 5.40
N ASN A 182 -7.70 16.48 4.62
CA ASN A 182 -8.21 15.14 4.95
C ASN A 182 -7.07 14.12 5.03
N SER A 183 -6.19 14.07 4.03
CA SER A 183 -5.04 13.17 4.02
C SER A 183 -4.10 13.44 5.20
N TRP A 184 -3.84 14.71 5.50
CA TRP A 184 -3.05 15.09 6.67
C TRP A 184 -3.71 14.64 7.98
N THR A 185 -5.03 14.81 8.12
CA THR A 185 -5.77 14.41 9.34
C THR A 185 -5.70 12.90 9.55
N VAL A 186 -5.88 12.12 8.48
CA VAL A 186 -5.75 10.65 8.52
C VAL A 186 -4.35 10.24 8.94
N ALA A 187 -3.34 10.83 8.33
CA ALA A 187 -1.93 10.54 8.61
C ALA A 187 -1.50 10.97 10.03
N ALA A 188 -1.98 12.12 10.48
CA ALA A 188 -1.71 12.63 11.84
C ALA A 188 -2.28 11.68 12.93
N GLY A 189 -3.35 10.95 12.61
CA GLY A 189 -3.95 9.94 13.49
C GLY A 189 -3.17 8.63 13.58
N ALA A 190 -2.17 8.38 12.72
CA ALA A 190 -1.31 7.21 12.83
C ALA A 190 -0.42 7.27 14.09
N SER A 191 -0.05 6.12 14.66
CA SER A 191 0.85 6.09 15.80
C SER A 191 2.25 6.59 15.43
N TYR A 192 2.94 7.22 16.37
CA TYR A 192 4.32 7.67 16.16
C TYR A 192 5.25 6.51 15.81
N SER A 193 5.18 5.40 16.58
CA SER A 193 5.99 4.20 16.34
C SER A 193 5.78 3.64 14.94
N ALA A 194 4.51 3.51 14.48
CA ALA A 194 4.22 3.04 13.12
C ALA A 194 4.74 4.02 12.07
N THR A 195 4.52 5.32 12.27
CA THR A 195 4.96 6.34 11.32
C THR A 195 6.48 6.29 11.12
N LEU A 196 7.25 6.16 12.19
CA LEU A 196 8.71 6.15 12.12
C LEU A 196 9.28 4.81 11.66
N ARG A 197 8.86 3.70 12.28
CA ARG A 197 9.47 2.37 12.04
C ARG A 197 9.14 1.79 10.66
N CYS A 198 8.01 2.15 10.07
CA CYS A 198 7.69 1.74 8.70
C CYS A 198 8.68 2.28 7.67
N VAL A 199 9.37 3.38 7.94
CA VAL A 199 10.41 3.91 7.03
C VAL A 199 11.54 2.91 6.85
N ASP A 200 11.95 2.23 7.92
CA ASP A 200 12.97 1.17 7.84
C ASP A 200 12.44 -0.06 7.08
N ALA A 201 11.17 -0.41 7.27
CA ALA A 201 10.54 -1.52 6.56
C ALA A 201 10.54 -1.32 5.02
N TRP A 202 10.38 -0.08 4.51
CA TRP A 202 10.42 0.17 3.06
C TRP A 202 11.75 -0.20 2.40
N LEU A 203 12.81 -0.36 3.19
CA LEU A 203 14.15 -0.68 2.71
C LEU A 203 14.35 -2.18 2.49
N GLU A 204 13.34 -3.00 2.78
CA GLU A 204 13.39 -4.43 2.51
C GLU A 204 13.43 -4.72 1.01
N ASP A 205 14.11 -5.82 0.66
CA ASP A 205 14.23 -6.30 -0.72
C ASP A 205 13.11 -7.31 -1.01
N PHE A 206 12.17 -6.94 -1.86
CA PHE A 206 11.06 -7.79 -2.28
C PHE A 206 11.34 -8.58 -3.56
N ARG A 207 12.51 -8.44 -4.18
CA ARG A 207 12.86 -9.17 -5.42
C ARG A 207 12.76 -10.69 -5.27
N PRO A 208 13.18 -11.31 -4.13
CA PRO A 208 12.93 -12.73 -3.90
C PRO A 208 11.46 -13.10 -3.82
N ASP A 209 10.64 -12.22 -3.21
CA ASP A 209 9.21 -12.45 -3.02
C ASP A 209 8.45 -12.35 -4.34
N VAL A 210 8.65 -11.27 -5.10
CA VAL A 210 7.92 -11.04 -6.35
C VAL A 210 8.24 -12.09 -7.42
N LYS A 211 9.44 -12.69 -7.41
CA LYS A 211 9.79 -13.84 -8.28
C LYS A 211 8.93 -15.08 -8.03
N GLN A 212 8.29 -15.19 -6.89
CA GLN A 212 7.40 -16.31 -6.55
C GLN A 212 5.98 -16.10 -7.07
N ILE A 213 5.64 -14.92 -7.57
CA ILE A 213 4.30 -14.60 -8.07
C ILE A 213 4.02 -15.40 -9.34
N LYS A 214 2.95 -16.19 -9.32
CA LYS A 214 2.51 -17.06 -10.44
C LYS A 214 1.08 -16.73 -10.92
N VAL A 215 0.49 -15.69 -10.37
CA VAL A 215 -0.86 -15.26 -10.74
C VAL A 215 -0.79 -14.03 -11.65
N PRO A 216 -1.84 -13.74 -12.43
CA PRO A 216 -1.94 -12.51 -13.19
C PRO A 216 -1.62 -11.30 -12.31
N THR A 217 -0.78 -10.41 -12.82
CA THR A 217 -0.26 -9.26 -12.08
C THR A 217 -0.44 -7.98 -12.87
N LEU A 218 -0.97 -6.95 -12.20
CA LEU A 218 -1.09 -5.60 -12.72
C LEU A 218 -0.19 -4.65 -11.93
N VAL A 219 0.50 -3.77 -12.63
CA VAL A 219 1.21 -2.62 -12.06
C VAL A 219 0.58 -1.36 -12.61
N VAL A 220 0.12 -0.45 -11.74
CA VAL A 220 -0.35 0.89 -12.11
C VAL A 220 0.55 1.91 -11.43
N HIS A 221 1.16 2.81 -12.20
CA HIS A 221 2.10 3.76 -11.62
C HIS A 221 2.07 5.09 -12.36
N GLY A 222 2.19 6.18 -11.61
CA GLY A 222 2.29 7.52 -12.19
C GLY A 222 3.71 7.83 -12.66
N ASP A 223 3.87 8.39 -13.85
CA ASP A 223 5.19 8.79 -14.36
C ASP A 223 5.75 10.06 -13.70
N SER A 224 4.93 10.75 -12.93
CA SER A 224 5.30 11.97 -12.18
C SER A 224 5.30 11.74 -10.66
N ASP A 225 5.42 10.48 -10.22
CA ASP A 225 5.47 10.10 -8.81
C ASP A 225 6.78 10.60 -8.16
N ARG A 226 6.65 11.58 -7.24
CA ARG A 226 7.79 12.19 -6.52
C ARG A 226 8.15 11.42 -5.24
N ILE A 227 7.31 10.48 -4.80
CA ILE A 227 7.52 9.72 -3.56
C ILE A 227 8.17 8.38 -3.85
N VAL A 228 7.61 7.63 -4.79
CA VAL A 228 8.16 6.36 -5.28
C VAL A 228 8.37 6.48 -6.78
N PRO A 229 9.56 6.87 -7.24
CA PRO A 229 9.79 7.10 -8.66
C PRO A 229 9.51 5.85 -9.49
N PHE A 230 8.75 6.00 -10.57
CA PHE A 230 8.36 4.90 -11.46
C PHE A 230 9.56 4.09 -11.95
N GLU A 231 10.65 4.77 -12.29
CA GLU A 231 11.88 4.18 -12.86
C GLU A 231 12.55 3.17 -11.92
N VAL A 232 12.48 3.41 -10.61
CA VAL A 232 13.12 2.53 -9.62
C VAL A 232 12.21 1.43 -9.09
N ALA A 233 10.90 1.53 -9.34
CA ALA A 233 9.90 0.62 -8.78
C ALA A 233 9.02 0.00 -9.86
N GLY A 234 7.87 0.59 -10.19
CA GLY A 234 6.87 -0.01 -11.08
C GLY A 234 7.39 -0.44 -12.44
N LYS A 235 8.28 0.33 -13.05
CA LYS A 235 8.92 0.02 -14.33
C LYS A 235 9.70 -1.29 -14.30
N ARG A 236 10.27 -1.62 -13.14
CA ARG A 236 11.15 -2.78 -12.99
C ARG A 236 10.40 -4.08 -12.64
N MET A 237 9.12 -4.01 -12.29
CA MET A 237 8.36 -5.20 -11.92
C MET A 237 8.39 -6.32 -12.98
N PRO A 238 8.29 -6.05 -14.30
CA PRO A 238 8.38 -7.10 -15.32
C PRO A 238 9.73 -7.84 -15.39
N GLU A 239 10.80 -7.29 -14.82
CA GLU A 239 12.09 -7.99 -14.71
C GLU A 239 12.01 -9.22 -13.77
N PHE A 240 11.06 -9.20 -12.84
CA PHE A 240 10.91 -10.20 -11.77
C PHE A 240 9.62 -11.01 -11.87
N VAL A 241 8.55 -10.40 -12.37
CA VAL A 241 7.22 -11.03 -12.50
C VAL A 241 6.90 -11.21 -13.97
N LYS A 242 6.98 -12.46 -14.42
CA LYS A 242 6.67 -12.80 -15.81
C LYS A 242 5.23 -12.36 -16.15
N ASP A 243 5.07 -11.73 -17.31
CA ASP A 243 3.79 -11.29 -17.85
C ASP A 243 3.05 -10.24 -16.99
N ALA A 244 3.75 -9.54 -16.08
CA ALA A 244 3.17 -8.40 -15.37
C ALA A 244 2.77 -7.30 -16.36
N LYS A 245 1.49 -6.90 -16.32
CA LYS A 245 0.98 -5.80 -17.13
C LYS A 245 1.28 -4.49 -16.44
N VAL A 246 1.93 -3.57 -17.13
CA VAL A 246 2.25 -2.24 -16.61
C VAL A 246 1.36 -1.20 -17.29
N HIS A 247 0.60 -0.47 -16.49
CA HIS A 247 -0.21 0.67 -16.89
C HIS A 247 0.40 1.94 -16.29
N VAL A 248 0.99 2.78 -17.15
CA VAL A 248 1.59 4.05 -16.74
C VAL A 248 0.56 5.16 -16.88
N VAL A 249 0.24 5.82 -15.76
CA VAL A 249 -0.70 6.94 -15.72
C VAL A 249 0.10 8.24 -15.94
N LYS A 250 -0.15 8.90 -17.06
CA LYS A 250 0.61 10.10 -17.46
C LYS A 250 0.33 11.29 -16.52
N ASN A 251 1.41 11.99 -16.17
CA ASN A 251 1.39 13.15 -15.26
C ASN A 251 0.83 12.84 -13.86
N ALA A 252 0.61 11.57 -13.53
CA ALA A 252 0.06 11.20 -12.25
C ALA A 252 1.11 11.22 -11.14
N PRO A 253 0.78 11.81 -9.98
CA PRO A 253 1.60 11.81 -8.78
C PRO A 253 1.46 10.48 -8.02
N HIS A 254 2.13 10.36 -6.86
CA HIS A 254 1.96 9.23 -5.96
C HIS A 254 0.50 9.00 -5.54
N GLY A 255 -0.21 10.08 -5.21
CA GLY A 255 -1.62 10.06 -4.80
C GLY A 255 -2.63 9.85 -5.93
N LEU A 256 -2.28 9.07 -6.94
CA LEU A 256 -3.09 8.85 -8.15
C LEU A 256 -4.45 8.17 -7.87
N LEU A 257 -4.60 7.49 -6.74
CA LEU A 257 -5.88 6.92 -6.29
C LEU A 257 -6.97 8.00 -6.16
N TRP A 258 -6.55 9.23 -5.88
CA TRP A 258 -7.43 10.39 -5.77
C TRP A 258 -7.41 11.25 -7.03
N THR A 259 -6.23 11.68 -7.47
CA THR A 259 -6.08 12.65 -8.55
C THR A 259 -6.41 12.09 -9.94
N HIS A 260 -6.13 10.81 -10.16
CA HIS A 260 -6.35 10.10 -11.43
C HIS A 260 -7.25 8.88 -11.24
N ALA A 261 -8.23 9.00 -10.31
CA ALA A 261 -9.09 7.90 -9.90
C ALA A 261 -9.81 7.22 -11.08
N THR A 262 -10.27 7.98 -12.06
CA THR A 262 -10.98 7.43 -13.23
C THR A 262 -10.10 6.45 -14.01
N GLU A 263 -8.86 6.82 -14.30
CA GLU A 263 -7.93 5.97 -15.06
C GLU A 263 -7.49 4.75 -14.26
N VAL A 264 -7.16 4.95 -12.97
CA VAL A 264 -6.84 3.86 -12.04
C VAL A 264 -8.00 2.88 -11.92
N ASN A 265 -9.21 3.39 -11.77
CA ASN A 265 -10.43 2.58 -11.66
C ASN A 265 -10.67 1.75 -12.92
N HIS A 266 -10.47 2.35 -14.10
CA HIS A 266 -10.61 1.65 -15.37
C HIS A 266 -9.60 0.50 -15.49
N ALA A 267 -8.31 0.77 -15.23
CA ALA A 267 -7.25 -0.24 -15.28
C ALA A 267 -7.49 -1.39 -14.29
N LEU A 268 -7.92 -1.06 -13.06
CA LEU A 268 -8.28 -2.07 -12.06
C LEU A 268 -9.46 -2.91 -12.50
N LEU A 269 -10.54 -2.28 -12.97
CA LEU A 269 -11.76 -2.98 -13.35
C LEU A 269 -11.54 -3.92 -14.54
N GLU A 270 -10.80 -3.47 -15.56
CA GLU A 270 -10.41 -4.30 -16.71
C GLU A 270 -9.59 -5.53 -16.24
N PHE A 271 -8.67 -5.33 -15.34
CA PHE A 271 -7.83 -6.41 -14.81
C PHE A 271 -8.60 -7.40 -13.95
N LEU A 272 -9.54 -6.94 -13.12
CA LEU A 272 -10.23 -7.77 -12.14
C LEU A 272 -11.37 -8.63 -12.75
N ARG A 273 -11.94 -8.23 -13.85
CA ARG A 273 -12.89 -9.04 -14.62
C ARG A 273 -12.21 -10.25 -15.25
#